data_5fe8e846a3e8aa4ffaaef011d414b1c4
#
_entry.id   5fe8e846a3e8aa4ffaaef011d414b1c4
#
_cell.length_a   1.000
_cell.length_b   1.000
_cell.length_c   1.000
_cell.angle_alpha   90.00
_cell.angle_beta   90.00
_cell.angle_gamma   90.00
#
_symmetry.space_group_name_H-M   'P 1'
#
loop_
_entity.id
_entity.type
_entity.pdbx_description
1 polymer ?
#
loop_
_entity_poly.entity_id
_entity_poly.type
_entity_poly.pdbx_seq_one_letter_code
_entity_poly.pdbx_strand_id
1 'polypeptide(L)'
;MAASVWFVLAILLVALTFDFINGFHDAANSIATVVSTRVLSPTAAVIWAAFWNFVAAFVFGTAIAKTIGKGLIDLSVVDSTVVLGGLLGAIIWDLVTWWLGLPTSSSHALIGGYAGAAVAKAGFSAIIASGWTKTLVFIVVAPVMGFTLALLLTVALSWALRRSLPRRVDKTFRVLQLVSAAAYSLGHGTNDAQKTMGIIVALLVSSQALMVNFPIQAFHLTDANHIPTWVILAAHAAIGLGTLSGGWRIVKTMGQRITKLTPFGGFAAETSGAITLFIASHFGIPVSTTHTITGAITGVGAANRISAVRWGVAQRIVWAWVLTIPASAGIGGLSYLLLRAVV
;
A
#
# COMPACT_ATOMS: atom_id res chain seq x y z
N MET A 1 -28.15 -1.12 17.68
CA MET A 1 -28.97 -0.63 16.52
C MET A 1 -28.90 -1.71 15.44
N ALA A 2 -30.03 -2.11 14.86
CA ALA A 2 -29.99 -2.97 13.70
C ALA A 2 -29.14 -2.25 12.61
N ALA A 3 -28.20 -2.95 11.99
CA ALA A 3 -27.40 -2.38 10.91
C ALA A 3 -28.33 -1.80 9.84
N SER A 4 -28.25 -0.51 9.59
CA SER A 4 -29.08 0.16 8.59
C SER A 4 -28.28 0.31 7.30
N VAL A 5 -28.97 0.47 6.17
CA VAL A 5 -28.31 0.76 4.90
C VAL A 5 -27.41 2.00 5.00
N TRP A 6 -27.86 3.02 5.73
CA TRP A 6 -27.07 4.23 5.96
C TRP A 6 -25.78 3.99 6.71
N PHE A 7 -25.79 3.03 7.67
CA PHE A 7 -24.58 2.62 8.37
C PHE A 7 -23.58 1.92 7.44
N VAL A 8 -24.05 1.05 6.57
CA VAL A 8 -23.21 0.41 5.54
C VAL A 8 -22.60 1.44 4.59
N LEU A 9 -23.39 2.42 4.13
CA LEU A 9 -22.90 3.50 3.27
C LEU A 9 -21.89 4.40 3.99
N ALA A 10 -22.07 4.67 5.27
CA ALA A 10 -21.10 5.41 6.07
C ALA A 10 -19.77 4.66 6.17
N ILE A 11 -19.80 3.34 6.38
CA ILE A 11 -18.58 2.51 6.41
C ILE A 11 -17.89 2.47 5.05
N LEU A 12 -18.64 2.42 3.96
CA LEU A 12 -18.09 2.53 2.61
C LEU A 12 -17.32 3.84 2.44
N LEU A 13 -17.87 4.95 2.93
CA LEU A 13 -17.18 6.23 2.91
C LEU A 13 -15.91 6.22 3.78
N VAL A 14 -15.95 5.56 4.95
CA VAL A 14 -14.76 5.36 5.79
C VAL A 14 -13.71 4.51 5.06
N ALA A 15 -14.11 3.48 4.30
CA ALA A 15 -13.18 2.68 3.49
C ALA A 15 -12.50 3.52 2.40
N LEU A 16 -13.22 4.38 1.71
CA LEU A 16 -12.65 5.33 0.73
C LEU A 16 -11.77 6.39 1.43
N THR A 17 -12.14 6.81 2.64
CA THR A 17 -11.31 7.71 3.47
C THR A 17 -10.00 7.02 3.87
N PHE A 18 -10.05 5.73 4.24
CA PHE A 18 -8.83 4.95 4.47
C PHE A 18 -7.95 4.93 3.21
N ASP A 19 -8.53 4.71 2.04
CA ASP A 19 -7.76 4.65 0.79
C ASP A 19 -7.15 6.02 0.42
N PHE A 20 -7.85 7.12 0.71
CA PHE A 20 -7.30 8.46 0.62
C PHE A 20 -6.11 8.63 1.59
N ILE A 21 -6.25 8.20 2.86
CA ILE A 21 -5.18 8.26 3.86
C ILE A 21 -4.00 7.36 3.44
N ASN A 22 -4.26 6.18 2.89
CA ASN A 22 -3.26 5.31 2.31
C ASN A 22 -2.48 6.03 1.19
N GLY A 23 -3.18 6.63 0.21
CA GLY A 23 -2.55 7.41 -0.85
C GLY A 23 -1.72 8.59 -0.32
N PHE A 24 -2.20 9.28 0.70
CA PHE A 24 -1.51 10.36 1.37
C PHE A 24 -0.28 9.88 2.16
N HIS A 25 -0.41 8.83 2.96
CA HIS A 25 0.67 8.24 3.74
C HIS A 25 1.77 7.67 2.82
N ASP A 26 1.36 6.92 1.80
CA ASP A 26 2.22 6.17 0.91
C ASP A 26 2.62 6.94 -0.37
N ALA A 27 2.21 8.22 -0.50
CA ALA A 27 2.72 9.11 -1.55
C ALA A 27 4.25 9.08 -1.62
N ALA A 28 4.92 8.97 -0.46
CA ALA A 28 6.37 8.88 -0.35
C ALA A 28 6.97 7.72 -1.15
N ASN A 29 6.26 6.60 -1.28
CA ASN A 29 6.72 5.42 -2.02
C ASN A 29 6.94 5.75 -3.50
N SER A 30 6.06 6.57 -4.06
CA SER A 30 6.06 6.97 -5.47
C SER A 30 6.90 8.21 -5.75
N ILE A 31 7.08 9.13 -4.76
CA ILE A 31 7.69 10.43 -5.05
C ILE A 31 9.03 10.69 -4.35
N ALA A 32 9.36 9.95 -3.27
CA ALA A 32 10.57 10.25 -2.50
C ALA A 32 11.85 10.21 -3.33
N THR A 33 11.94 9.30 -4.28
CA THR A 33 13.06 9.12 -5.19
C THR A 33 13.19 10.28 -6.18
N VAL A 34 12.15 10.59 -6.94
CA VAL A 34 12.18 11.66 -7.97
C VAL A 34 12.33 13.06 -7.37
N VAL A 35 11.80 13.29 -6.15
CA VAL A 35 11.96 14.56 -5.43
C VAL A 35 13.38 14.68 -4.87
N SER A 36 13.92 13.62 -4.26
CA SER A 36 15.27 13.64 -3.69
C SER A 36 16.37 13.78 -4.74
N THR A 37 16.17 13.23 -5.93
CA THR A 37 17.08 13.36 -7.08
C THR A 37 16.87 14.66 -7.87
N ARG A 38 15.86 15.46 -7.51
CA ARG A 38 15.48 16.71 -8.19
C ARG A 38 15.16 16.51 -9.68
N VAL A 39 14.59 15.37 -10.04
CA VAL A 39 14.08 15.11 -11.40
C VAL A 39 12.74 15.81 -11.58
N LEU A 40 11.89 15.78 -10.57
CA LEU A 40 10.64 16.55 -10.50
C LEU A 40 10.63 17.48 -9.29
N SER A 41 9.95 18.63 -9.44
CA SER A 41 9.58 19.45 -8.29
C SER A 41 8.56 18.70 -7.41
N PRO A 42 8.43 19.02 -6.11
CA PRO A 42 7.45 18.37 -5.23
C PRO A 42 6.04 18.33 -5.80
N THR A 43 5.54 19.45 -6.30
CA THR A 43 4.19 19.55 -6.90
C THR A 43 4.06 18.68 -8.17
N ALA A 44 5.04 18.74 -9.07
CA ALA A 44 5.02 17.91 -10.26
C ALA A 44 5.09 16.41 -9.94
N ALA A 45 5.82 16.04 -8.88
CA ALA A 45 5.96 14.64 -8.46
C ALA A 45 4.64 14.07 -7.94
N VAL A 46 3.88 14.80 -7.10
CA VAL A 46 2.57 14.32 -6.62
C VAL A 46 1.54 14.23 -7.73
N ILE A 47 1.53 15.18 -8.68
CA ILE A 47 0.63 15.13 -9.84
C ILE A 47 0.99 13.92 -10.72
N TRP A 48 2.27 13.70 -10.99
CA TRP A 48 2.74 12.57 -11.78
C TRP A 48 2.36 11.23 -11.14
N ALA A 49 2.64 11.07 -9.85
CA ALA A 49 2.33 9.84 -9.13
C ALA A 49 0.81 9.60 -9.02
N ALA A 50 0.03 10.62 -8.70
CA ALA A 50 -1.44 10.53 -8.59
C ALA A 50 -2.08 10.13 -9.93
N PHE A 51 -1.63 10.71 -11.03
CA PHE A 51 -2.09 10.34 -12.37
C PHE A 51 -1.87 8.85 -12.65
N TRP A 52 -0.66 8.33 -12.41
CA TRP A 52 -0.34 6.93 -12.67
C TRP A 52 -1.00 5.98 -11.67
N ASN A 53 -1.20 6.38 -10.43
CA ASN A 53 -2.01 5.63 -9.45
C ASN A 53 -3.46 5.47 -9.93
N PHE A 54 -4.04 6.51 -10.52
CA PHE A 54 -5.39 6.45 -11.08
C PHE A 54 -5.45 5.61 -12.37
N VAL A 55 -4.48 5.78 -13.27
CA VAL A 55 -4.37 5.01 -14.54
C VAL A 55 -4.28 3.50 -14.26
N ALA A 56 -3.77 3.09 -13.12
CA ALA A 56 -3.70 1.69 -12.70
C ALA A 56 -5.06 0.98 -12.71
N ALA A 57 -6.18 1.71 -12.54
CA ALA A 57 -7.55 1.18 -12.65
C ALA A 57 -7.83 0.47 -14.00
N PHE A 58 -7.14 0.86 -15.06
CA PHE A 58 -7.39 0.41 -16.43
C PHE A 58 -6.38 -0.63 -16.93
N VAL A 59 -5.31 -0.90 -16.17
CA VAL A 59 -4.16 -1.67 -16.65
C VAL A 59 -4.16 -3.09 -16.08
N PHE A 60 -4.53 -3.25 -14.82
CA PHE A 60 -4.40 -4.53 -14.10
C PHE A 60 -5.75 -5.07 -13.64
N GLY A 61 -5.82 -6.39 -13.45
CA GLY A 61 -7.00 -7.07 -12.89
C GLY A 61 -7.15 -6.86 -11.38
N THR A 62 -8.08 -7.59 -10.76
CA THR A 62 -8.51 -7.44 -9.36
C THR A 62 -8.14 -8.64 -8.47
N ALA A 63 -7.02 -9.31 -8.77
CA ALA A 63 -6.63 -10.54 -8.08
C ALA A 63 -6.33 -10.32 -6.57
N ILE A 64 -5.69 -9.19 -6.22
CA ILE A 64 -5.40 -8.83 -4.82
C ILE A 64 -6.69 -8.52 -4.06
N ALA A 65 -7.66 -7.84 -4.69
CA ALA A 65 -8.94 -7.54 -4.06
C ALA A 65 -9.68 -8.81 -3.62
N LYS A 66 -9.64 -9.86 -4.44
CA LYS A 66 -10.20 -11.18 -4.09
C LYS A 66 -9.47 -11.82 -2.91
N THR A 67 -8.15 -11.70 -2.84
CA THR A 67 -7.36 -12.23 -1.71
C THR A 67 -7.70 -11.51 -0.40
N ILE A 68 -7.84 -10.19 -0.42
CA ILE A 68 -8.21 -9.41 0.78
C ILE A 68 -9.66 -9.67 1.18
N GLY A 69 -10.59 -9.66 0.20
CA GLY A 69 -12.02 -9.75 0.47
C GLY A 69 -12.46 -11.07 1.11
N LYS A 70 -11.81 -12.19 0.75
CA LYS A 70 -12.22 -13.52 1.21
C LYS A 70 -11.08 -14.47 1.62
N GLY A 71 -9.84 -14.03 1.49
CA GLY A 71 -8.67 -14.92 1.72
C GLY A 71 -7.99 -14.76 3.06
N LEU A 72 -8.31 -13.74 3.85
CA LEU A 72 -7.66 -13.46 5.13
C LEU A 72 -8.54 -13.74 6.34
N ILE A 73 -9.82 -13.44 6.24
CA ILE A 73 -10.83 -13.58 7.32
C ILE A 73 -11.99 -14.40 6.78
N ASP A 74 -12.53 -15.28 7.61
CA ASP A 74 -13.74 -16.01 7.29
C ASP A 74 -14.92 -15.04 7.12
N LEU A 75 -15.52 -15.03 5.93
CA LEU A 75 -16.62 -14.13 5.60
C LEU A 75 -17.85 -14.31 6.51
N SER A 76 -18.03 -15.49 7.13
CA SER A 76 -19.12 -15.73 8.08
C SER A 76 -18.98 -14.90 9.36
N VAL A 77 -17.74 -14.48 9.69
CA VAL A 77 -17.45 -13.62 10.84
C VAL A 77 -17.58 -12.14 10.49
N VAL A 78 -17.46 -11.79 9.20
CA VAL A 78 -17.43 -10.39 8.75
C VAL A 78 -18.83 -9.77 8.81
N ASP A 79 -18.91 -8.65 9.50
CA ASP A 79 -20.08 -7.75 9.49
C ASP A 79 -19.61 -6.28 9.42
N SER A 80 -20.57 -5.39 9.37
CA SER A 80 -20.32 -3.95 9.30
C SER A 80 -19.45 -3.44 10.47
N THR A 81 -19.62 -3.99 11.65
CA THR A 81 -18.87 -3.57 12.86
C THR A 81 -17.41 -4.05 12.80
N VAL A 82 -17.18 -5.28 12.32
CA VAL A 82 -15.82 -5.82 12.10
C VAL A 82 -15.08 -4.99 11.06
N VAL A 83 -15.74 -4.66 9.94
CA VAL A 83 -15.14 -3.84 8.89
C VAL A 83 -14.81 -2.44 9.42
N LEU A 84 -15.74 -1.79 10.11
CA LEU A 84 -15.50 -0.46 10.68
C LEU A 84 -14.37 -0.47 11.71
N GLY A 85 -14.36 -1.44 12.62
CA GLY A 85 -13.31 -1.59 13.62
C GLY A 85 -11.93 -1.78 12.98
N GLY A 86 -11.85 -2.61 11.94
CA GLY A 86 -10.62 -2.82 11.17
C GLY A 86 -10.12 -1.57 10.47
N LEU A 87 -11.01 -0.83 9.81
CA LEU A 87 -10.68 0.44 9.14
C LEU A 87 -10.19 1.50 10.13
N LEU A 88 -10.86 1.64 11.28
CA LEU A 88 -10.42 2.56 12.34
C LEU A 88 -9.03 2.18 12.87
N GLY A 89 -8.76 0.88 13.05
CA GLY A 89 -7.44 0.39 13.44
C GLY A 89 -6.34 0.81 12.45
N ALA A 90 -6.61 0.68 11.16
CA ALA A 90 -5.69 1.08 10.09
C ALA A 90 -5.50 2.60 10.02
N ILE A 91 -6.59 3.36 10.00
CA ILE A 91 -6.58 4.83 9.89
C ILE A 91 -5.80 5.45 11.05
N ILE A 92 -6.10 5.03 12.29
CA ILE A 92 -5.43 5.57 13.49
C ILE A 92 -3.94 5.26 13.43
N TRP A 93 -3.55 4.02 13.07
CA TRP A 93 -2.15 3.66 12.98
C TRP A 93 -1.41 4.42 11.88
N ASP A 94 -2.01 4.57 10.70
CA ASP A 94 -1.43 5.33 9.60
C ASP A 94 -1.23 6.81 9.95
N LEU A 95 -2.19 7.43 10.62
CA LEU A 95 -2.07 8.82 11.07
C LEU A 95 -0.97 8.99 12.14
N VAL A 96 -0.85 8.05 13.09
CA VAL A 96 0.22 8.06 14.10
C VAL A 96 1.60 7.93 13.43
N THR A 97 1.77 6.97 12.54
CA THR A 97 3.07 6.74 11.88
C THR A 97 3.42 7.85 10.90
N TRP A 98 2.43 8.43 10.21
CA TRP A 98 2.63 9.63 9.41
C TRP A 98 3.09 10.81 10.28
N TRP A 99 2.46 11.03 11.44
CA TRP A 99 2.86 12.09 12.36
C TRP A 99 4.30 11.93 12.82
N LEU A 100 4.74 10.70 13.09
CA LEU A 100 6.09 10.36 13.48
C LEU A 100 7.08 10.38 12.29
N GLY A 101 6.59 10.45 11.04
CA GLY A 101 7.41 10.37 9.82
C GLY A 101 8.05 9.00 9.62
N LEU A 102 7.39 7.95 10.10
CA LEU A 102 7.81 6.56 9.97
C LEU A 102 7.18 5.93 8.70
N PRO A 103 7.97 5.46 7.75
CA PRO A 103 7.46 4.77 6.56
C PRO A 103 7.04 3.34 6.93
N THR A 104 5.82 3.20 7.43
CA THR A 104 5.14 1.94 7.69
C THR A 104 4.33 1.49 6.47
N SER A 105 3.64 0.38 6.58
CA SER A 105 2.79 -0.16 5.52
C SER A 105 1.32 0.03 5.86
N SER A 106 0.62 0.90 5.15
CA SER A 106 -0.84 1.05 5.26
C SER A 106 -1.58 -0.26 4.94
N SER A 107 -1.01 -1.08 4.06
CA SER A 107 -1.52 -2.43 3.78
C SER A 107 -1.48 -3.35 4.99
N HIS A 108 -0.37 -3.34 5.73
CA HIS A 108 -0.25 -4.15 6.95
C HIS A 108 -1.09 -3.58 8.09
N ALA A 109 -1.25 -2.25 8.14
CA ALA A 109 -2.18 -1.61 9.07
C ALA A 109 -3.63 -2.05 8.81
N LEU A 110 -4.06 -2.09 7.54
CA LEU A 110 -5.39 -2.56 7.16
C LEU A 110 -5.60 -4.04 7.52
N ILE A 111 -4.67 -4.90 7.10
CA ILE A 111 -4.75 -6.35 7.36
C ILE A 111 -4.74 -6.61 8.87
N GLY A 112 -3.87 -5.94 9.61
CA GLY A 112 -3.79 -6.05 11.06
C GLY A 112 -5.07 -5.58 11.76
N GLY A 113 -5.55 -4.38 11.44
CA GLY A 113 -6.78 -3.83 12.00
C GLY A 113 -8.00 -4.72 11.73
N TYR A 114 -8.14 -5.18 10.49
CA TYR A 114 -9.24 -6.08 10.10
C TYR A 114 -9.19 -7.42 10.82
N ALA A 115 -8.00 -8.02 10.93
CA ALA A 115 -7.82 -9.25 11.71
C ALA A 115 -8.09 -9.05 13.20
N GLY A 116 -7.59 -7.95 13.77
CA GLY A 116 -7.82 -7.64 15.18
C GLY A 116 -9.30 -7.49 15.52
N ALA A 117 -10.07 -6.82 14.69
CA ALA A 117 -11.52 -6.71 14.83
C ALA A 117 -12.22 -8.08 14.71
N ALA A 118 -11.84 -8.91 13.74
CA ALA A 118 -12.40 -10.25 13.56
C ALA A 118 -12.05 -11.18 14.73
N VAL A 119 -10.82 -11.14 15.22
CA VAL A 119 -10.38 -11.93 16.40
C VAL A 119 -11.11 -11.48 17.67
N ALA A 120 -11.34 -10.18 17.85
CA ALA A 120 -12.12 -9.67 18.97
C ALA A 120 -13.59 -10.16 18.95
N LYS A 121 -14.14 -10.42 17.74
CA LYS A 121 -15.49 -10.94 17.56
C LYS A 121 -15.58 -12.45 17.77
N ALA A 122 -14.71 -13.24 17.14
CA ALA A 122 -14.88 -14.69 17.02
C ALA A 122 -13.63 -15.51 17.40
N GLY A 123 -12.61 -14.85 17.94
CA GLY A 123 -11.36 -15.52 18.26
C GLY A 123 -10.49 -15.82 17.04
N PHE A 124 -9.40 -16.54 17.23
CA PHE A 124 -8.44 -16.86 16.16
C PHE A 124 -8.99 -17.79 15.07
N SER A 125 -10.12 -18.47 15.30
CA SER A 125 -10.81 -19.26 14.28
C SER A 125 -11.29 -18.42 13.08
N ALA A 126 -11.45 -17.12 13.27
CA ALA A 126 -11.78 -16.18 12.18
C ALA A 126 -10.67 -16.04 11.13
N ILE A 127 -9.43 -16.45 11.45
CA ILE A 127 -8.24 -16.25 10.63
C ILE A 127 -8.06 -17.39 9.62
N ILE A 128 -7.96 -17.07 8.34
CA ILE A 128 -7.66 -18.03 7.28
C ILE A 128 -6.13 -18.19 7.16
N ALA A 129 -5.60 -19.27 7.76
CA ALA A 129 -4.16 -19.50 7.87
C ALA A 129 -3.42 -19.47 6.52
N SER A 130 -4.00 -19.99 5.43
CA SER A 130 -3.36 -20.03 4.12
C SER A 130 -3.12 -18.65 3.53
N GLY A 131 -4.07 -17.72 3.67
CA GLY A 131 -3.91 -16.32 3.24
C GLY A 131 -2.90 -15.57 4.09
N TRP A 132 -2.92 -15.79 5.39
CA TRP A 132 -1.97 -15.19 6.32
C TRP A 132 -0.55 -15.68 6.09
N THR A 133 -0.33 -16.97 5.86
CA THR A 133 0.99 -17.53 5.57
C THR A 133 1.60 -16.84 4.33
N LYS A 134 0.82 -16.68 3.25
CA LYS A 134 1.28 -15.96 2.06
C LYS A 134 1.66 -14.52 2.40
N THR A 135 0.81 -13.80 3.10
CA THR A 135 1.05 -12.41 3.48
C THR A 135 2.31 -12.27 4.33
N LEU A 136 2.47 -13.09 5.38
CA LEU A 136 3.63 -13.05 6.28
C LEU A 136 4.94 -13.39 5.56
N VAL A 137 4.95 -14.36 4.67
CA VAL A 137 6.12 -14.68 3.84
C VAL A 137 6.51 -13.48 2.98
N PHE A 138 5.54 -12.81 2.35
CA PHE A 138 5.82 -11.68 1.47
C PHE A 138 6.16 -10.37 2.21
N ILE A 139 5.91 -10.28 3.54
CA ILE A 139 6.47 -9.21 4.37
C ILE A 139 8.01 -9.18 4.28
N VAL A 140 8.62 -10.36 4.20
CA VAL A 140 10.08 -10.51 4.09
C VAL A 140 10.54 -10.58 2.63
N VAL A 141 9.84 -11.35 1.81
CA VAL A 141 10.23 -11.60 0.41
C VAL A 141 10.21 -10.32 -0.42
N ALA A 142 9.18 -9.46 -0.29
CA ALA A 142 9.07 -8.27 -1.12
C ALA A 142 10.20 -7.24 -0.91
N PRO A 143 10.57 -6.84 0.32
CA PRO A 143 11.71 -5.95 0.52
C PRO A 143 13.04 -6.60 0.13
N VAL A 144 13.22 -7.91 0.32
CA VAL A 144 14.43 -8.63 -0.12
C VAL A 144 14.52 -8.68 -1.64
N MET A 145 13.41 -8.92 -2.34
CA MET A 145 13.37 -8.83 -3.82
C MET A 145 13.71 -7.42 -4.29
N GLY A 146 13.06 -6.40 -3.73
CA GLY A 146 13.35 -5.01 -4.04
C GLY A 146 14.83 -4.66 -3.84
N PHE A 147 15.39 -5.05 -2.70
CA PHE A 147 16.82 -4.87 -2.38
C PHE A 147 17.72 -5.57 -3.40
N THR A 148 17.51 -6.85 -3.63
CA THR A 148 18.38 -7.68 -4.48
C THR A 148 18.31 -7.22 -5.94
N LEU A 149 17.12 -6.99 -6.47
CA LEU A 149 16.95 -6.50 -7.83
C LEU A 149 17.60 -5.12 -8.01
N ALA A 150 17.41 -4.19 -7.06
CA ALA A 150 18.00 -2.86 -7.13
C ALA A 150 19.53 -2.89 -7.03
N LEU A 151 20.09 -3.74 -6.17
CA LEU A 151 21.52 -3.96 -6.06
C LEU A 151 22.08 -4.49 -7.38
N LEU A 152 21.51 -5.57 -7.90
CA LEU A 152 21.96 -6.20 -9.15
C LEU A 152 21.84 -5.26 -10.34
N LEU A 153 20.69 -4.55 -10.48
CA LEU A 153 20.46 -3.60 -11.55
C LEU A 153 21.46 -2.44 -11.49
N THR A 154 21.72 -1.90 -10.28
CA THR A 154 22.70 -0.83 -10.07
C THR A 154 24.09 -1.26 -10.50
N VAL A 155 24.53 -2.47 -10.09
CA VAL A 155 25.84 -3.01 -10.45
C VAL A 155 25.94 -3.26 -11.95
N ALA A 156 24.94 -3.91 -12.55
CA ALA A 156 24.89 -4.21 -13.98
C ALA A 156 24.96 -2.93 -14.84
N LEU A 157 24.13 -1.92 -14.52
CA LEU A 157 24.13 -0.66 -15.22
C LEU A 157 25.44 0.12 -15.02
N SER A 158 26.00 0.11 -13.80
CA SER A 158 27.30 0.76 -13.53
C SER A 158 28.42 0.14 -14.36
N TRP A 159 28.41 -1.18 -14.50
CA TRP A 159 29.39 -1.89 -15.34
C TRP A 159 29.17 -1.60 -16.83
N ALA A 160 27.95 -1.64 -17.31
CA ALA A 160 27.62 -1.37 -18.71
C ALA A 160 27.98 0.07 -19.15
N LEU A 161 27.76 1.03 -18.23
CA LEU A 161 27.97 2.45 -18.49
C LEU A 161 29.33 3.00 -18.04
N ARG A 162 30.23 2.14 -17.56
CA ARG A 162 31.54 2.53 -17.00
C ARG A 162 32.42 3.39 -17.94
N ARG A 163 32.18 3.31 -19.25
CA ARG A 163 32.89 4.09 -20.29
C ARG A 163 32.12 5.30 -20.78
N SER A 164 30.90 5.52 -20.26
CA SER A 164 30.03 6.63 -20.68
C SER A 164 30.38 7.91 -19.93
N LEU A 165 30.19 9.04 -20.57
CA LEU A 165 30.40 10.35 -19.95
C LEU A 165 29.36 10.57 -18.84
N PRO A 166 29.76 10.99 -17.61
CA PRO A 166 28.85 11.20 -16.48
C PRO A 166 27.67 12.13 -16.80
N ARG A 167 27.90 13.21 -17.55
CA ARG A 167 26.84 14.13 -18.00
C ARG A 167 25.78 13.47 -18.88
N ARG A 168 26.18 12.57 -19.77
CA ARG A 168 25.25 11.82 -20.63
C ARG A 168 24.42 10.86 -19.80
N VAL A 169 25.05 10.14 -18.88
CA VAL A 169 24.37 9.24 -17.94
C VAL A 169 23.34 10.01 -17.12
N ASP A 170 23.71 11.13 -16.47
CA ASP A 170 22.77 11.93 -15.67
C ASP A 170 21.58 12.41 -16.51
N LYS A 171 21.83 12.99 -17.70
CA LYS A 171 20.74 13.46 -18.58
C LYS A 171 19.78 12.33 -19.00
N THR A 172 20.33 11.16 -19.37
CA THR A 172 19.52 10.00 -19.77
C THR A 172 18.70 9.48 -18.61
N PHE A 173 19.31 9.31 -17.43
CA PHE A 173 18.60 8.75 -16.28
C PHE A 173 17.61 9.71 -15.65
N ARG A 174 17.70 11.00 -15.83
CA ARG A 174 16.62 11.94 -15.50
C ARG A 174 15.33 11.64 -16.28
N VAL A 175 15.46 11.31 -17.57
CA VAL A 175 14.30 10.94 -18.39
C VAL A 175 13.81 9.53 -18.05
N LEU A 176 14.71 8.56 -17.94
CA LEU A 176 14.35 7.19 -17.58
C LEU A 176 13.71 7.09 -16.20
N GLN A 177 14.12 7.95 -15.25
CA GLN A 177 13.51 8.00 -13.93
C GLN A 177 12.06 8.48 -13.97
N LEU A 178 11.63 9.30 -14.91
CA LEU A 178 10.21 9.63 -15.10
C LEU A 178 9.41 8.38 -15.49
N VAL A 179 9.98 7.54 -16.34
CA VAL A 179 9.34 6.29 -16.78
C VAL A 179 9.28 5.27 -15.64
N SER A 180 10.38 5.08 -14.89
CA SER A 180 10.38 4.16 -13.75
C SER A 180 9.47 4.62 -12.61
N ALA A 181 9.39 5.93 -12.34
CA ALA A 181 8.45 6.50 -11.38
C ALA A 181 6.99 6.29 -11.80
N ALA A 182 6.68 6.41 -13.11
CA ALA A 182 5.37 6.08 -13.64
C ALA A 182 5.04 4.58 -13.44
N ALA A 183 5.97 3.69 -13.81
CA ALA A 183 5.81 2.25 -13.64
C ALA A 183 5.64 1.86 -12.15
N TYR A 184 6.43 2.48 -11.25
CA TYR A 184 6.29 2.25 -9.82
C TYR A 184 4.93 2.73 -9.29
N SER A 185 4.49 3.94 -9.69
CA SER A 185 3.18 4.48 -9.29
C SER A 185 2.03 3.63 -9.83
N LEU A 186 2.11 3.10 -11.06
CA LEU A 186 1.18 2.10 -11.58
C LEU A 186 1.12 0.86 -10.68
N GLY A 187 2.28 0.30 -10.33
CA GLY A 187 2.36 -0.85 -9.43
C GLY A 187 1.82 -0.57 -8.03
N HIS A 188 2.07 0.63 -7.50
CA HIS A 188 1.56 1.10 -6.22
C HIS A 188 0.03 1.21 -6.24
N GLY A 189 -0.55 1.95 -7.18
CA GLY A 189 -2.01 2.08 -7.32
C GLY A 189 -2.69 0.72 -7.50
N THR A 190 -2.14 -0.14 -8.36
CA THR A 190 -2.65 -1.50 -8.58
C THR A 190 -2.67 -2.33 -7.30
N ASN A 191 -1.58 -2.30 -6.52
CA ASN A 191 -1.48 -3.15 -5.33
C ASN A 191 -2.33 -2.60 -4.18
N ASP A 192 -2.30 -1.30 -3.94
CA ASP A 192 -2.86 -0.72 -2.73
C ASP A 192 -4.36 -0.42 -2.85
N ALA A 193 -4.85 0.14 -3.96
CA ALA A 193 -6.29 0.35 -4.16
C ALA A 193 -7.09 -0.97 -4.12
N GLN A 194 -6.53 -2.07 -4.61
CA GLN A 194 -7.20 -3.36 -4.58
C GLN A 194 -7.47 -3.88 -3.15
N LYS A 195 -6.70 -3.47 -2.16
CA LYS A 195 -6.93 -3.88 -0.77
C LYS A 195 -8.22 -3.24 -0.23
N THR A 196 -8.41 -1.95 -0.49
CA THR A 196 -9.66 -1.25 -0.17
C THR A 196 -10.84 -1.82 -0.95
N MET A 197 -10.67 -2.13 -2.23
CA MET A 197 -11.71 -2.82 -3.02
C MET A 197 -12.15 -4.13 -2.36
N GLY A 198 -11.20 -4.94 -1.87
CA GLY A 198 -11.52 -6.19 -1.17
C GLY A 198 -12.34 -5.96 0.10
N ILE A 199 -12.02 -4.94 0.89
CA ILE A 199 -12.78 -4.56 2.09
C ILE A 199 -14.19 -4.07 1.74
N ILE A 200 -14.32 -3.22 0.70
CA ILE A 200 -15.63 -2.74 0.23
C ILE A 200 -16.51 -3.91 -0.22
N VAL A 201 -15.94 -4.85 -0.99
CA VAL A 201 -16.68 -6.03 -1.45
C VAL A 201 -17.07 -6.93 -0.29
N ALA A 202 -16.17 -7.19 0.67
CA ALA A 202 -16.49 -7.96 1.87
C ALA A 202 -17.63 -7.31 2.69
N LEU A 203 -17.62 -5.96 2.82
CA LEU A 203 -18.69 -5.21 3.47
C LEU A 203 -20.03 -5.39 2.75
N LEU A 204 -20.08 -5.21 1.43
CA LEU A 204 -21.31 -5.25 0.66
C LEU A 204 -21.88 -6.69 0.63
N VAL A 205 -21.03 -7.70 0.46
CA VAL A 205 -21.47 -9.12 0.49
C VAL A 205 -21.98 -9.50 1.87
N SER A 206 -21.29 -9.13 2.95
CA SER A 206 -21.75 -9.43 4.31
C SER A 206 -23.03 -8.66 4.71
N SER A 207 -23.32 -7.55 4.01
CA SER A 207 -24.52 -6.72 4.23
C SER A 207 -25.60 -6.96 3.18
N GLN A 208 -25.52 -8.01 2.37
CA GLN A 208 -26.42 -8.29 1.24
C GLN A 208 -27.90 -8.23 1.63
N ALA A 209 -28.28 -8.85 2.74
CA ALA A 209 -29.68 -8.89 3.20
C ALA A 209 -30.26 -7.49 3.46
N LEU A 210 -29.42 -6.50 3.81
CA LEU A 210 -29.83 -5.11 4.00
C LEU A 210 -29.86 -4.36 2.68
N MET A 211 -28.91 -4.65 1.80
CA MET A 211 -28.71 -3.91 0.56
C MET A 211 -29.68 -4.31 -0.54
N VAL A 212 -30.31 -5.50 -0.47
CA VAL A 212 -31.23 -6.01 -1.51
C VAL A 212 -32.44 -5.08 -1.77
N ASN A 213 -32.89 -4.34 -0.76
CA ASN A 213 -33.99 -3.39 -0.88
C ASN A 213 -33.53 -1.95 -1.18
N PHE A 214 -32.22 -1.71 -1.30
CA PHE A 214 -31.70 -0.38 -1.62
C PHE A 214 -31.92 -0.06 -3.10
N PRO A 215 -32.38 1.15 -3.47
CA PRO A 215 -32.81 1.44 -4.85
C PRO A 215 -31.67 1.41 -5.88
N ILE A 216 -30.41 1.49 -5.45
CA ILE A 216 -29.26 1.49 -6.34
C ILE A 216 -28.68 0.07 -6.47
N GLN A 217 -28.99 -0.59 -7.57
CA GLN A 217 -28.56 -1.97 -7.86
C GLN A 217 -27.03 -2.17 -7.84
N ALA A 218 -26.25 -1.12 -8.11
CA ALA A 218 -24.78 -1.18 -8.08
C ALA A 218 -24.19 -1.59 -6.72
N PHE A 219 -24.97 -1.51 -5.64
CA PHE A 219 -24.57 -1.95 -4.29
C PHE A 219 -25.04 -3.37 -3.94
N HIS A 220 -25.81 -4.03 -4.82
CA HIS A 220 -26.29 -5.40 -4.59
C HIS A 220 -25.22 -6.41 -4.99
N LEU A 221 -24.30 -6.72 -4.08
CA LEU A 221 -23.26 -7.73 -4.29
C LEU A 221 -23.60 -9.03 -3.57
N THR A 222 -23.53 -10.13 -4.33
CA THR A 222 -23.76 -11.50 -3.85
C THR A 222 -22.51 -12.36 -3.94
N ASP A 223 -21.54 -11.97 -4.75
CA ASP A 223 -20.31 -12.73 -5.00
C ASP A 223 -19.07 -11.86 -4.73
N ALA A 224 -18.25 -12.28 -3.78
CA ALA A 224 -16.98 -11.64 -3.45
C ALA A 224 -15.90 -11.79 -4.54
N ASN A 225 -16.14 -12.56 -5.59
CA ASN A 225 -15.26 -12.65 -6.75
C ASN A 225 -15.50 -11.54 -7.78
N HIS A 226 -16.66 -10.89 -7.73
CA HIS A 226 -17.02 -9.82 -8.64
C HIS A 226 -16.72 -8.46 -8.01
N ILE A 227 -15.79 -7.73 -8.62
CA ILE A 227 -15.45 -6.35 -8.19
C ILE A 227 -16.11 -5.39 -9.17
N PRO A 228 -17.13 -4.63 -8.76
CA PRO A 228 -17.81 -3.69 -9.65
C PRO A 228 -16.88 -2.57 -10.13
N THR A 229 -17.07 -2.12 -11.36
CA THR A 229 -16.26 -1.05 -11.96
C THR A 229 -16.26 0.24 -11.13
N TRP A 230 -17.39 0.59 -10.52
CA TRP A 230 -17.46 1.78 -9.68
C TRP A 230 -16.55 1.67 -8.43
N VAL A 231 -16.41 0.47 -7.85
CA VAL A 231 -15.48 0.23 -6.71
C VAL A 231 -14.04 0.42 -7.18
N ILE A 232 -13.70 -0.12 -8.37
CA ILE A 232 -12.36 0.05 -8.96
C ILE A 232 -12.05 1.53 -9.15
N LEU A 233 -12.95 2.28 -9.78
CA LEU A 233 -12.74 3.71 -10.05
C LEU A 233 -12.71 4.54 -8.77
N ALA A 234 -13.60 4.27 -7.80
CA ALA A 234 -13.66 5.00 -6.55
C ALA A 234 -12.39 4.80 -5.71
N ALA A 235 -11.88 3.57 -5.59
CA ALA A 235 -10.66 3.28 -4.86
C ALA A 235 -9.44 3.94 -5.53
N HIS A 236 -9.26 3.80 -6.85
CA HIS A 236 -8.15 4.47 -7.54
C HIS A 236 -8.26 6.00 -7.53
N ALA A 237 -9.47 6.55 -7.52
CA ALA A 237 -9.67 7.99 -7.35
C ALA A 237 -9.29 8.42 -5.93
N ALA A 238 -9.70 7.68 -4.91
CA ALA A 238 -9.38 7.99 -3.51
C ALA A 238 -7.86 7.95 -3.25
N ILE A 239 -7.16 6.89 -3.67
CA ILE A 239 -5.71 6.80 -3.50
C ILE A 239 -4.96 7.86 -4.33
N GLY A 240 -5.43 8.17 -5.54
CA GLY A 240 -4.87 9.23 -6.38
C GLY A 240 -5.00 10.61 -5.72
N LEU A 241 -6.19 10.95 -5.21
CA LEU A 241 -6.43 12.20 -4.48
C LEU A 241 -5.60 12.28 -3.19
N GLY A 242 -5.48 11.17 -2.46
CA GLY A 242 -4.59 11.08 -1.31
C GLY A 242 -3.13 11.37 -1.68
N THR A 243 -2.65 10.77 -2.77
CA THR A 243 -1.28 10.98 -3.28
C THR A 243 -1.01 12.46 -3.63
N LEU A 244 -2.01 13.19 -4.15
CA LEU A 244 -1.88 14.63 -4.42
C LEU A 244 -1.58 15.45 -3.16
N SER A 245 -2.06 15.03 -2.00
CA SER A 245 -1.81 15.70 -0.72
C SER A 245 -0.36 15.56 -0.25
N GLY A 246 0.33 14.50 -0.65
CA GLY A 246 1.74 14.19 -0.40
C GLY A 246 2.09 13.92 1.07
N GLY A 247 2.75 12.82 1.34
CA GLY A 247 3.21 12.41 2.68
C GLY A 247 4.58 13.02 3.04
N TRP A 248 4.73 14.32 3.07
CA TRP A 248 6.03 15.03 3.11
C TRP A 248 6.95 14.63 4.27
N ARG A 249 6.40 14.25 5.43
CA ARG A 249 7.21 13.77 6.57
C ARG A 249 7.90 12.45 6.24
N ILE A 250 7.18 11.54 5.60
CA ILE A 250 7.69 10.23 5.17
C ILE A 250 8.61 10.38 3.95
N VAL A 251 8.24 11.26 2.99
CA VAL A 251 9.10 11.62 1.83
C VAL A 251 10.50 12.03 2.28
N LYS A 252 10.60 12.88 3.32
CA LYS A 252 11.90 13.30 3.87
C LYS A 252 12.69 12.13 4.45
N THR A 253 12.01 11.20 5.11
CA THR A 253 12.67 10.01 5.69
C THR A 253 13.21 9.09 4.60
N MET A 254 12.39 8.74 3.62
CA MET A 254 12.75 7.79 2.55
C MET A 254 13.73 8.38 1.55
N GLY A 255 13.49 9.62 1.11
CA GLY A 255 14.29 10.26 0.07
C GLY A 255 15.63 10.79 0.52
N GLN A 256 15.82 11.09 1.83
CA GLN A 256 17.01 11.79 2.30
C GLN A 256 17.73 11.12 3.47
N ARG A 257 17.03 10.26 4.25
CA ARG A 257 17.59 9.72 5.50
C ARG A 257 18.11 8.28 5.38
N ILE A 258 17.75 7.51 4.34
CA ILE A 258 18.22 6.13 4.14
C ILE A 258 19.58 6.14 3.44
N THR A 259 19.65 6.72 2.24
CA THR A 259 20.87 6.89 1.46
C THR A 259 20.73 8.11 0.53
N LYS A 260 21.85 8.59 -0.02
CA LYS A 260 21.84 9.67 -1.01
C LYS A 260 21.58 9.07 -2.40
N LEU A 261 20.48 9.44 -3.02
CA LEU A 261 20.12 9.00 -4.37
C LEU A 261 20.58 10.00 -5.45
N THR A 262 20.94 9.45 -6.61
CA THR A 262 21.12 10.14 -7.89
C THR A 262 20.00 9.72 -8.83
N PRO A 263 19.75 10.42 -9.96
CA PRO A 263 18.76 9.98 -10.96
C PRO A 263 18.96 8.52 -11.43
N PHE A 264 20.20 8.11 -11.58
CA PHE A 264 20.58 6.73 -11.89
C PHE A 264 20.12 5.74 -10.79
N GLY A 265 20.40 6.06 -9.52
CA GLY A 265 19.97 5.22 -8.40
C GLY A 265 18.46 5.25 -8.18
N GLY A 266 17.80 6.40 -8.41
CA GLY A 266 16.35 6.51 -8.37
C GLY A 266 15.68 5.61 -9.40
N PHE A 267 16.15 5.66 -10.66
CA PHE A 267 15.69 4.75 -11.70
C PHE A 267 15.83 3.28 -11.31
N ALA A 268 16.99 2.88 -10.78
CA ALA A 268 17.24 1.49 -10.38
C ALA A 268 16.29 1.05 -9.24
N ALA A 269 16.08 1.91 -8.24
CA ALA A 269 15.18 1.61 -7.12
C ALA A 269 13.72 1.47 -7.58
N GLU A 270 13.22 2.43 -8.36
CA GLU A 270 11.85 2.44 -8.86
C GLU A 270 11.56 1.28 -9.81
N THR A 271 12.49 1.00 -10.75
CA THR A 271 12.37 -0.13 -11.68
C THR A 271 12.30 -1.46 -10.94
N SER A 272 13.18 -1.67 -9.96
CA SER A 272 13.21 -2.89 -9.16
C SER A 272 11.96 -3.04 -8.28
N GLY A 273 11.51 -1.93 -7.71
CA GLY A 273 10.25 -1.87 -6.98
C GLY A 273 9.05 -2.20 -7.87
N ALA A 274 8.96 -1.58 -9.05
CA ALA A 274 7.88 -1.82 -10.01
C ALA A 274 7.82 -3.28 -10.46
N ILE A 275 8.96 -3.90 -10.80
CA ILE A 275 9.04 -5.32 -11.16
C ILE A 275 8.49 -6.19 -10.01
N THR A 276 8.91 -5.91 -8.77
CA THR A 276 8.44 -6.66 -7.60
C THR A 276 6.93 -6.54 -7.43
N LEU A 277 6.37 -5.31 -7.56
CA LEU A 277 4.95 -5.07 -7.43
C LEU A 277 4.13 -5.72 -8.55
N PHE A 278 4.60 -5.67 -9.78
CA PHE A 278 3.91 -6.31 -10.92
C PHE A 278 3.88 -7.82 -10.78
N ILE A 279 4.99 -8.45 -10.35
CA ILE A 279 5.02 -9.89 -10.05
C ILE A 279 4.01 -10.23 -8.95
N ALA A 280 4.03 -9.51 -7.83
CA ALA A 280 3.11 -9.74 -6.72
C ALA A 280 1.64 -9.56 -7.14
N SER A 281 1.33 -8.51 -7.92
CA SER A 281 -0.02 -8.23 -8.40
C SER A 281 -0.53 -9.30 -9.37
N HIS A 282 0.35 -9.81 -10.24
CA HIS A 282 0.01 -10.90 -11.16
C HIS A 282 -0.42 -12.17 -10.40
N PHE A 283 0.25 -12.50 -9.32
CA PHE A 283 -0.09 -13.66 -8.48
C PHE A 283 -1.16 -13.37 -7.41
N GLY A 284 -1.75 -12.18 -7.40
CA GLY A 284 -2.77 -11.78 -6.43
C GLY A 284 -2.26 -11.74 -4.98
N ILE A 285 -0.97 -11.46 -4.79
CA ILE A 285 -0.34 -11.43 -3.47
C ILE A 285 -0.32 -9.99 -2.97
N PRO A 286 -1.01 -9.69 -1.85
CA PRO A 286 -0.95 -8.37 -1.24
C PRO A 286 0.43 -8.16 -0.61
N VAL A 287 1.18 -7.20 -1.13
CA VAL A 287 2.51 -6.83 -0.60
C VAL A 287 2.52 -5.41 -0.08
N SER A 288 3.53 -5.08 0.72
CA SER A 288 3.81 -3.70 1.13
C SER A 288 4.65 -2.99 0.07
N THR A 289 4.08 -1.98 -0.53
CA THR A 289 4.77 -1.08 -1.45
C THR A 289 5.87 -0.32 -0.74
N THR A 290 5.64 0.13 0.50
CA THR A 290 6.63 0.81 1.35
C THR A 290 7.85 -0.08 1.65
N HIS A 291 7.63 -1.35 2.01
CA HIS A 291 8.74 -2.28 2.27
C HIS A 291 9.55 -2.53 1.00
N THR A 292 8.86 -2.72 -0.13
CA THR A 292 9.47 -2.98 -1.43
C THR A 292 10.40 -1.85 -1.86
N ILE A 293 9.93 -0.60 -1.86
CA ILE A 293 10.74 0.54 -2.30
C ILE A 293 11.84 0.88 -1.29
N THR A 294 11.58 0.72 0.01
CA THR A 294 12.61 0.91 1.05
C THR A 294 13.74 -0.10 0.87
N GLY A 295 13.40 -1.36 0.60
CA GLY A 295 14.37 -2.40 0.24
C GLY A 295 15.18 -1.99 -1.00
N ALA A 296 14.51 -1.55 -2.06
CA ALA A 296 15.16 -1.13 -3.30
C ALA A 296 16.10 0.08 -3.10
N ILE A 297 15.67 1.12 -2.37
CA ILE A 297 16.52 2.27 -2.03
C ILE A 297 17.75 1.83 -1.24
N THR A 298 17.57 0.91 -0.30
CA THR A 298 18.68 0.35 0.50
C THR A 298 19.63 -0.46 -0.37
N GLY A 299 19.11 -1.25 -1.33
CA GLY A 299 19.88 -2.02 -2.30
C GLY A 299 20.76 -1.16 -3.20
N VAL A 300 20.20 -0.04 -3.70
CA VAL A 300 20.97 0.97 -4.45
C VAL A 300 22.12 1.55 -3.60
N GLY A 301 21.81 1.90 -2.34
CA GLY A 301 22.83 2.40 -1.42
C GLY A 301 23.95 1.39 -1.18
N ALA A 302 23.61 0.13 -0.94
CA ALA A 302 24.54 -0.97 -0.69
C ALA A 302 25.40 -1.30 -1.92
N ALA A 303 24.84 -1.18 -3.15
CA ALA A 303 25.58 -1.38 -4.40
C ALA A 303 26.72 -0.37 -4.57
N ASN A 304 26.56 0.86 -4.09
CA ASN A 304 27.64 1.85 -4.10
C ASN A 304 28.71 1.52 -3.03
N ARG A 305 28.30 1.37 -1.79
CA ARG A 305 29.09 0.85 -0.65
C ARG A 305 28.14 0.59 0.53
N ILE A 306 28.40 -0.44 1.30
CA ILE A 306 27.57 -0.81 2.46
C ILE A 306 27.45 0.34 3.46
N SER A 307 28.50 1.13 3.66
CA SER A 307 28.52 2.31 4.54
C SER A 307 27.76 3.52 4.00
N ALA A 308 27.29 3.52 2.74
CA ALA A 308 26.43 4.59 2.21
C ALA A 308 25.00 4.50 2.72
N VAL A 309 24.59 3.35 3.25
CA VAL A 309 23.29 3.15 3.89
C VAL A 309 23.39 3.54 5.36
N ARG A 310 22.45 4.35 5.82
CA ARG A 310 22.30 4.70 7.23
C ARG A 310 21.51 3.60 7.96
N TRP A 311 22.21 2.53 8.32
CA TRP A 311 21.62 1.31 8.91
C TRP A 311 20.79 1.58 10.16
N GLY A 312 21.14 2.57 11.00
CA GLY A 312 20.35 2.95 12.16
C GLY A 312 18.97 3.53 11.79
N VAL A 313 18.82 4.14 10.61
CA VAL A 313 17.51 4.56 10.08
C VAL A 313 16.76 3.35 9.55
N ALA A 314 17.42 2.49 8.76
CA ALA A 314 16.82 1.27 8.23
C ALA A 314 16.30 0.36 9.37
N GLN A 315 17.07 0.18 10.44
CA GLN A 315 16.66 -0.59 11.60
C GLN A 315 15.39 -0.03 12.28
N ARG A 316 15.31 1.30 12.46
CA ARG A 316 14.10 1.93 13.02
C ARG A 316 12.88 1.71 12.13
N ILE A 317 13.06 1.74 10.82
CA ILE A 317 11.99 1.45 9.86
C ILE A 317 11.53 -0.01 9.99
N VAL A 318 12.46 -0.95 10.07
CA VAL A 318 12.14 -2.39 10.26
C VAL A 318 11.37 -2.63 11.57
N TRP A 319 11.77 -1.99 12.67
CA TRP A 319 10.99 -2.07 13.92
C TRP A 319 9.58 -1.50 13.77
N ALA A 320 9.40 -0.39 13.07
CA ALA A 320 8.08 0.15 12.78
C ALA A 320 7.23 -0.84 11.95
N TRP A 321 7.84 -1.57 11.02
CA TRP A 321 7.15 -2.63 10.25
C TRP A 321 6.66 -3.78 11.14
N VAL A 322 7.53 -4.26 12.04
CA VAL A 322 7.18 -5.35 12.97
C VAL A 322 6.02 -4.96 13.89
N LEU A 323 6.00 -3.69 14.32
CA LEU A 323 4.96 -3.18 15.23
C LEU A 323 3.63 -2.88 14.51
N THR A 324 3.61 -2.72 13.19
CA THR A 324 2.41 -2.26 12.45
C THR A 324 1.23 -3.21 12.61
N ILE A 325 1.41 -4.52 12.34
CA ILE A 325 0.31 -5.49 12.45
C ILE A 325 -0.19 -5.63 13.90
N PRO A 326 0.66 -5.85 14.92
CA PRO A 326 0.19 -5.93 16.30
C PRO A 326 -0.52 -4.66 16.79
N ALA A 327 0.03 -3.49 16.49
CA ALA A 327 -0.55 -2.23 16.95
C ALA A 327 -1.90 -1.94 16.28
N SER A 328 -1.98 -2.05 14.94
CA SER A 328 -3.25 -1.86 14.23
C SER A 328 -4.29 -2.92 14.61
N ALA A 329 -3.88 -4.17 14.87
CA ALA A 329 -4.77 -5.23 15.37
C ALA A 329 -5.31 -4.90 16.77
N GLY A 330 -4.46 -4.45 17.67
CA GLY A 330 -4.90 -4.01 19.01
C GLY A 330 -5.91 -2.87 18.93
N ILE A 331 -5.64 -1.84 18.09
CA ILE A 331 -6.56 -0.71 17.91
C ILE A 331 -7.86 -1.17 17.23
N GLY A 332 -7.77 -2.01 16.18
CA GLY A 332 -8.95 -2.54 15.47
C GLY A 332 -9.84 -3.40 16.37
N GLY A 333 -9.25 -4.29 17.16
CA GLY A 333 -9.96 -5.10 18.15
C GLY A 333 -10.65 -4.25 19.24
N LEU A 334 -9.94 -3.26 19.80
CA LEU A 334 -10.52 -2.33 20.76
C LEU A 334 -11.66 -1.52 20.14
N SER A 335 -11.46 -1.01 18.92
CA SER A 335 -12.51 -0.28 18.18
C SER A 335 -13.75 -1.14 17.98
N TYR A 336 -13.59 -2.42 17.61
CA TYR A 336 -14.70 -3.36 17.50
C TYR A 336 -15.45 -3.53 18.82
N LEU A 337 -14.75 -3.74 19.94
CA LEU A 337 -15.37 -3.92 21.25
C LEU A 337 -16.16 -2.68 21.70
N LEU A 338 -15.60 -1.48 21.46
CA LEU A 338 -16.29 -0.21 21.75
C LEU A 338 -17.53 -0.01 20.87
N LEU A 339 -17.42 -0.29 19.57
CA LEU A 339 -18.55 -0.19 18.65
C LEU A 339 -19.66 -1.16 19.04
N ARG A 340 -19.33 -2.42 19.40
CA ARG A 340 -20.29 -3.42 19.85
C ARG A 340 -21.04 -3.01 21.13
N ALA A 341 -20.41 -2.21 21.99
CA ALA A 341 -21.05 -1.74 23.21
C ALA A 341 -22.07 -0.61 22.98
N VAL A 342 -21.96 0.10 21.82
CA VAL A 342 -22.79 1.26 21.47
C VAL A 342 -23.84 0.93 20.40
N VAL A 343 -23.52 0.01 19.49
CA VAL A 343 -24.39 -0.42 18.39
C VAL A 343 -25.08 -1.74 18.73
#